data_295690580e45d29f7aee7735456aba66
#
_entry.id   295690580e45d29f7aee7735456aba66
#
_cell.length_a   1.000
_cell.length_b   1.000
_cell.length_c   1.000
_cell.angle_alpha   90.00
_cell.angle_beta   90.00
_cell.angle_gamma   90.00
#
_symmetry.space_group_name_H-M   'P 1'
#
loop_
_entity.id
_entity.type
_entity.pdbx_description
1 polymer ?
#
loop_
_entity_poly.entity_id
_entity_poly.type
_entity_poly.pdbx_seq_one_letter_code
_entity_poly.pdbx_strand_id
1 'polypeptide(L)'
;FNEAIPRFLTEFCFGDFYTRGGLTLAQRELLVLCALAAIGDTAAQLGPHGRACLQTGSSKTVVIAALVQCFPYVGFPRAAAAIRAVRDL
;
A
#
# COMPACT_ATOMS: atom_id res chain seq x y z
N PHE A 1 -18.63 -0.29 -14.34
CA PHE A 1 -18.06 1.00 -14.58
C PHE A 1 -17.21 1.00 -15.84
N ASN A 2 -16.58 2.07 -16.19
CA ASN A 2 -15.92 2.25 -17.47
C ASN A 2 -14.83 1.19 -17.71
N GLU A 3 -14.80 0.60 -18.92
CA GLU A 3 -13.83 -0.42 -19.30
C GLU A 3 -12.38 0.10 -19.30
N ALA A 4 -12.19 1.40 -19.48
CA ALA A 4 -10.85 1.99 -19.49
C ALA A 4 -10.18 1.91 -18.11
N ILE A 5 -10.93 1.93 -17.00
CA ILE A 5 -10.36 1.95 -15.66
C ILE A 5 -9.59 0.66 -15.33
N PRO A 6 -10.16 -0.56 -15.53
CA PRO A 6 -9.37 -1.77 -15.33
C PRO A 6 -8.14 -1.85 -16.22
N ARG A 7 -8.24 -1.35 -17.46
CA ARG A 7 -7.12 -1.35 -18.39
C ARG A 7 -6.01 -0.41 -17.92
N PHE A 8 -6.35 0.78 -17.42
CA PHE A 8 -5.36 1.70 -16.85
C PHE A 8 -4.66 1.09 -15.64
N LEU A 9 -5.40 0.40 -14.77
CA LEU A 9 -4.79 -0.30 -13.65
C LEU A 9 -3.79 -1.36 -14.14
N THR A 10 -4.17 -2.17 -15.12
CA THR A 10 -3.33 -3.25 -15.62
C THR A 10 -2.14 -2.73 -16.41
N GLU A 11 -2.37 -1.84 -17.38
CA GLU A 11 -1.33 -1.41 -18.32
C GLU A 11 -0.46 -0.29 -17.73
N PHE A 12 -1.06 0.73 -17.13
CA PHE A 12 -0.33 1.88 -16.61
C PHE A 12 0.26 1.60 -15.23
N CYS A 13 -0.59 1.29 -14.24
CA CYS A 13 -0.13 1.12 -12.87
C CYS A 13 0.76 -0.11 -12.74
N PHE A 14 0.24 -1.30 -13.03
CA PHE A 14 1.00 -2.54 -12.86
C PHE A 14 1.96 -2.80 -14.01
N GLY A 15 1.61 -2.44 -15.24
CA GLY A 15 2.47 -2.64 -16.40
C GLY A 15 3.65 -1.68 -16.40
N ASP A 16 3.38 -0.38 -16.34
CA ASP A 16 4.42 0.64 -16.53
C ASP A 16 5.18 0.96 -15.25
N PHE A 17 4.51 1.03 -14.10
CA PHE A 17 5.16 1.44 -12.86
C PHE A 17 5.75 0.29 -12.08
N TYR A 18 5.03 -0.82 -11.94
CA TYR A 18 5.51 -1.95 -11.13
C TYR A 18 6.64 -2.73 -11.80
N THR A 19 6.87 -2.52 -13.09
CA THR A 19 7.95 -3.20 -13.82
C THR A 19 9.21 -2.36 -13.99
N ARG A 20 9.23 -1.14 -13.47
CA ARG A 20 10.43 -0.30 -13.52
C ARG A 20 11.51 -0.88 -12.63
N GLY A 21 12.78 -0.65 -13.00
CA GLY A 21 13.91 -1.06 -12.17
C GLY A 21 14.03 -0.23 -10.89
N GLY A 22 14.93 -0.63 -10.02
CA GLY A 22 15.30 0.13 -8.82
C GLY A 22 14.62 -0.30 -7.53
N LEU A 23 13.45 -0.95 -7.60
CA LEU A 23 12.73 -1.42 -6.42
C LEU A 23 12.24 -2.84 -6.62
N THR A 24 12.26 -3.63 -5.56
CA THR A 24 11.63 -4.95 -5.54
C THR A 24 10.11 -4.79 -5.48
N LEU A 25 9.39 -5.85 -5.80
CA LEU A 25 7.94 -5.85 -5.68
C LEU A 25 7.49 -5.62 -4.24
N ALA A 26 8.19 -6.22 -3.27
CA ALA A 26 7.91 -6.03 -1.85
C ALA A 26 8.08 -4.56 -1.44
N GLN A 27 9.14 -3.91 -1.91
CA GLN A 27 9.38 -2.48 -1.64
C GLN A 27 8.29 -1.62 -2.27
N ARG A 28 7.86 -1.94 -3.49
CA ARG A 28 6.79 -1.20 -4.17
C ARG A 28 5.49 -1.28 -3.41
N GLU A 29 5.10 -2.47 -2.96
CA GLU A 29 3.86 -2.64 -2.20
C GLU A 29 3.90 -1.92 -0.86
N LEU A 30 5.03 -1.98 -0.16
CA LEU A 30 5.18 -1.29 1.12
C LEU A 30 5.09 0.23 0.94
N LEU A 31 5.74 0.76 -0.09
CA LEU A 31 5.72 2.17 -0.41
C LEU A 31 4.30 2.64 -0.78
N VAL A 32 3.59 1.84 -1.59
CA VAL A 32 2.21 2.15 -1.98
C VAL A 32 1.29 2.16 -0.75
N LEU A 33 1.44 1.20 0.15
CA LEU A 33 0.65 1.15 1.37
C LEU A 33 0.85 2.42 2.21
N CYS A 34 2.10 2.84 2.38
CA CYS A 34 2.42 4.07 3.11
C CYS A 34 1.85 5.31 2.42
N ALA A 35 1.92 5.35 1.10
CA ALA A 35 1.34 6.45 0.31
C ALA A 35 -0.19 6.51 0.47
N LEU A 36 -0.85 5.36 0.45
CA LEU A 36 -2.30 5.28 0.66
C LEU A 36 -2.69 5.75 2.05
N ALA A 37 -1.92 5.38 3.06
CA ALA A 37 -2.14 5.87 4.43
C ALA A 37 -2.00 7.39 4.49
N ALA A 38 -1.00 7.94 3.81
CA ALA A 38 -0.72 9.37 3.83
C ALA A 38 -1.82 10.20 3.13
N ILE A 39 -2.35 9.68 2.01
CA ILE A 39 -3.39 10.37 1.26
C ILE A 39 -4.70 10.45 2.06
N GLY A 40 -5.07 9.38 2.74
CA GLY A 40 -6.35 9.27 3.41
C GLY A 40 -7.49 8.90 2.46
N ASP A 41 -8.65 8.60 2.99
CA ASP A 41 -9.83 8.18 2.22
C ASP A 41 -9.56 6.98 1.29
N THR A 42 -8.67 6.10 1.73
CA THR A 42 -8.23 4.95 0.95
C THR A 42 -8.56 3.63 1.65
N ALA A 43 -9.61 3.60 2.47
CA ALA A 43 -9.96 2.42 3.27
C ALA A 43 -10.16 1.18 2.39
N ALA A 44 -10.74 1.34 1.20
CA ALA A 44 -10.97 0.22 0.29
C ALA A 44 -9.66 -0.37 -0.27
N GLN A 45 -8.59 0.43 -0.33
CA GLN A 45 -7.30 0.01 -0.86
C GLN A 45 -6.33 -0.49 0.20
N LEU A 46 -6.48 -0.07 1.45
CA LEU A 46 -5.54 -0.40 2.53
C LEU A 46 -5.45 -1.92 2.76
N GLY A 47 -6.58 -2.61 2.85
CA GLY A 47 -6.59 -4.07 3.06
C GLY A 47 -5.91 -4.83 1.93
N PRO A 48 -6.34 -4.65 0.67
CA PRO A 48 -5.70 -5.32 -0.47
C PRO A 48 -4.21 -5.06 -0.59
N HIS A 49 -3.75 -3.82 -0.41
CA HIS A 49 -2.32 -3.51 -0.50
C HIS A 49 -1.54 -3.98 0.73
N GLY A 50 -2.15 -3.96 1.91
CA GLY A 50 -1.56 -4.59 3.09
C GLY A 50 -1.36 -6.09 2.87
N ARG A 51 -2.35 -6.76 2.31
CA ARG A 51 -2.23 -8.17 1.94
C ARG A 51 -1.14 -8.40 0.91
N ALA A 52 -1.03 -7.52 -0.09
CA ALA A 52 0.01 -7.60 -1.11
C ALA A 52 1.41 -7.46 -0.49
N CYS A 53 1.58 -6.61 0.53
CA CYS A 53 2.84 -6.52 1.28
C CYS A 53 3.23 -7.87 1.88
N LEU A 54 2.28 -8.56 2.51
CA LEU A 54 2.53 -9.86 3.12
C LEU A 54 2.83 -10.91 2.05
N GLN A 55 2.09 -10.91 0.95
CA GLN A 55 2.26 -11.88 -0.14
C GLN A 55 3.58 -11.70 -0.88
N THR A 56 4.13 -10.51 -0.90
CA THR A 56 5.40 -10.22 -1.58
C THR A 56 6.62 -10.34 -0.67
N GLY A 57 6.44 -10.79 0.56
CA GLY A 57 7.54 -11.19 1.44
C GLY A 57 7.79 -10.32 2.66
N SER A 58 7.06 -9.21 2.84
CA SER A 58 7.17 -8.42 4.06
C SER A 58 6.46 -9.11 5.21
N SER A 59 7.07 -9.14 6.40
CA SER A 59 6.39 -9.64 7.58
C SER A 59 5.37 -8.60 8.08
N LYS A 60 4.35 -9.06 8.80
CA LYS A 60 3.38 -8.14 9.40
C LYS A 60 4.08 -7.14 10.34
N THR A 61 5.08 -7.59 11.09
CA THR A 61 5.86 -6.74 11.98
C THR A 61 6.53 -5.60 11.21
N VAL A 62 7.16 -5.89 10.07
CA VAL A 62 7.82 -4.88 9.25
C VAL A 62 6.80 -3.90 8.68
N VAL A 63 5.68 -4.40 8.18
CA VAL A 63 4.63 -3.55 7.59
C VAL A 63 4.07 -2.59 8.64
N ILE A 64 3.76 -3.09 9.83
CA ILE A 64 3.26 -2.24 10.92
C ILE A 64 4.32 -1.24 11.36
N ALA A 65 5.59 -1.66 11.46
CA ALA A 65 6.68 -0.76 11.80
C ALA A 65 6.83 0.39 10.79
N ALA A 66 6.67 0.10 9.51
CA ALA A 66 6.70 1.13 8.46
C ALA A 66 5.56 2.14 8.64
N LEU A 67 4.36 1.66 8.94
CA LEU A 67 3.21 2.54 9.17
C LEU A 67 3.39 3.37 10.44
N VAL A 68 3.98 2.79 11.50
CA VAL A 68 4.32 3.53 12.71
C VAL A 68 5.32 4.64 12.41
N GLN A 69 6.30 4.38 11.53
CA GLN A 69 7.26 5.39 11.11
C GLN A 69 6.58 6.57 10.40
N CYS A 70 5.41 6.36 9.80
CA CYS A 70 4.67 7.42 9.13
C CYS A 70 3.97 8.39 10.09
N PHE A 71 3.78 8.03 11.37
CA PHE A 71 3.01 8.84 12.33
C PHE A 71 3.41 10.31 12.36
N PRO A 72 4.71 10.67 12.46
CA PRO A 72 5.08 12.08 12.57
C PRO A 72 4.72 12.91 11.34
N TYR A 73 4.52 12.26 10.19
CA TYR A 73 4.30 12.94 8.90
C TYR A 73 2.85 12.85 8.44
N VAL A 74 2.16 11.77 8.79
CA VAL A 74 0.82 11.44 8.28
C VAL A 74 -0.27 11.87 9.27
N GLY A 75 0.03 11.79 10.56
CA GLY A 75 -0.92 12.05 11.62
C GLY A 75 -1.60 10.78 12.12
N PHE A 76 -2.08 10.85 13.37
CA PHE A 76 -2.58 9.69 14.10
C PHE A 76 -3.78 9.01 13.39
N PRO A 77 -4.83 9.74 12.98
CA PRO A 77 -6.02 9.05 12.45
C PRO A 77 -5.75 8.22 11.21
N ARG A 78 -4.98 8.75 10.27
CA ARG A 78 -4.66 8.05 9.01
C ARG A 78 -3.74 6.87 9.23
N ALA A 79 -2.69 7.07 10.01
CA ALA A 79 -1.76 5.99 10.33
C ALA A 79 -2.44 4.88 11.12
N ALA A 80 -3.28 5.22 12.10
CA ALA A 80 -4.03 4.24 12.87
C ALA A 80 -4.99 3.44 12.01
N ALA A 81 -5.66 4.07 11.05
CA ALA A 81 -6.56 3.38 10.13
C ALA A 81 -5.80 2.34 9.29
N ALA A 82 -4.63 2.71 8.78
CA ALA A 82 -3.79 1.81 8.00
C ALA A 82 -3.28 0.65 8.85
N ILE A 83 -2.83 0.92 10.07
CA ILE A 83 -2.35 -0.13 10.99
C ILE A 83 -3.46 -1.12 11.31
N ARG A 84 -4.68 -0.64 11.57
CA ARG A 84 -5.81 -1.52 11.83
C ARG A 84 -6.11 -2.43 10.63
N ALA A 85 -6.03 -1.88 9.42
CA ALA A 85 -6.28 -2.66 8.21
C ALA A 85 -5.27 -3.81 8.06
N VAL A 86 -4.01 -3.58 8.42
CA VAL A 86 -2.97 -4.62 8.37
C VAL A 86 -3.07 -5.59 9.54
N ARG A 87 -3.33 -5.08 10.74
CA ARG A 87 -3.43 -5.89 11.95
C ARG A 87 -4.49 -6.98 11.80
N ASP A 88 -5.58 -6.67 11.13
CA ASP A 88 -6.73 -7.56 11.01
C ASP A 88 -6.59 -8.58 9.85
N LEU A 89 -5.47 -8.56 9.15
CA LEU A 89 -5.21 -9.51 8.05
C LEU A 89 -4.76 -10.88 8.56
#